data_2aa24d334adfdb19bbc31c5c078c6445
#
_entry.id   2aa24d334adfdb19bbc31c5c078c6445
#
_cell.length_a   1.000
_cell.length_b   1.000
_cell.length_c   1.000
_cell.angle_alpha   90.00
_cell.angle_beta   90.00
_cell.angle_gamma   90.00
#
_symmetry.space_group_name_H-M   'P 1'
#
loop_
_entity.id
_entity.type
_entity.pdbx_description
1 polymer ?
#
loop_
_entity_poly.entity_id
_entity_poly.type
_entity_poly.pdbx_seq_one_letter_code
_entity_poly.pdbx_strand_id
1 'polypeptide(L)'
;MGIKALLLLPAILAFPGYLHGVAALPGTLPGPDTLYRDSTYLRVINEGSTRLNCYLSYPQGGWRVESTYGNNSSELARLARFIRTSLSDSLIYVREITLTGYCSIEGSYAHNERLARRRANGFRNYLDSVFGLSRRYPVRTSYVGEDWERLRSLADSCASLPSRREVLEIIDNTGIFDGRERKLMALHGGVPYNFMLSELFPLLRRV
;
A
#
# COMPACT_ATOMS: atom_id res chain seq x y z
N MET A 1 11.16 1.77 -2.47
CA MET A 1 9.90 2.40 -2.88
C MET A 1 8.83 1.35 -2.89
N GLY A 2 7.76 1.55 -2.12
CA GLY A 2 6.68 0.57 -1.98
C GLY A 2 5.45 1.00 -2.78
N ILE A 3 4.85 0.08 -3.50
CA ILE A 3 3.48 0.23 -3.98
C ILE A 3 2.60 -0.51 -2.99
N LYS A 4 1.74 0.24 -2.31
CA LYS A 4 0.68 -0.36 -1.51
C LYS A 4 -0.50 -0.57 -2.44
N ALA A 5 -0.81 -1.81 -2.79
CA ALA A 5 -2.09 -2.14 -3.44
C ALA A 5 -3.11 -2.32 -2.32
N LEU A 6 -4.09 -1.44 -2.25
CA LEU A 6 -5.23 -1.57 -1.36
C LEU A 6 -6.36 -2.25 -2.14
N LEU A 7 -6.59 -3.52 -1.84
CA LEU A 7 -7.78 -4.22 -2.29
C LEU A 7 -8.86 -4.06 -1.22
N LEU A 8 -9.91 -3.32 -1.56
CA LEU A 8 -11.14 -3.28 -0.75
C LEU A 8 -11.98 -4.51 -1.09
N LEU A 9 -12.02 -5.45 -0.18
CA LEU A 9 -12.74 -6.71 -0.34
C LEU A 9 -13.88 -6.77 0.68
N PRO A 10 -15.13 -6.79 0.28
CA PRO A 10 -16.18 -7.34 1.13
C PRO A 10 -16.04 -8.86 1.14
N ALA A 11 -15.74 -9.44 2.30
CA ALA A 11 -15.82 -10.88 2.48
C ALA A 11 -17.28 -11.31 2.63
N ILE A 12 -17.73 -12.21 1.77
CA ILE A 12 -19.04 -12.83 1.88
C ILE A 12 -18.81 -14.20 2.51
N LEU A 13 -19.18 -14.36 3.77
CA LEU A 13 -19.19 -15.64 4.44
C LEU A 13 -20.57 -16.27 4.32
N ALA A 14 -20.68 -17.37 3.59
CA ALA A 14 -21.86 -18.21 3.55
C ALA A 14 -21.65 -19.40 4.50
N PHE A 15 -22.44 -19.47 5.56
CA PHE A 15 -22.49 -20.63 6.43
C PHE A 15 -23.76 -21.45 6.15
N PRO A 16 -23.67 -22.75 5.84
CA PRO A 16 -24.84 -23.62 5.85
C PRO A 16 -25.14 -23.96 7.32
N GLY A 17 -26.16 -23.36 7.88
CA GLY A 17 -26.58 -23.62 9.25
C GLY A 17 -28.08 -23.55 9.41
N TYR A 18 -28.69 -24.65 9.87
CA TYR A 18 -30.06 -24.69 10.33
C TYR A 18 -30.21 -23.79 11.55
N LEU A 19 -30.96 -22.71 11.44
CA LEU A 19 -31.46 -21.99 12.61
C LEU A 19 -32.98 -21.86 12.53
N HIS A 20 -33.65 -22.53 13.48
CA HIS A 20 -35.06 -22.36 13.72
C HIS A 20 -35.31 -20.97 14.30
N GLY A 21 -36.24 -20.28 13.68
CA GLY A 21 -37.07 -19.19 14.13
C GLY A 21 -36.54 -18.25 15.20
N VAL A 22 -36.10 -17.06 14.79
CA VAL A 22 -36.17 -15.87 15.63
C VAL A 22 -37.12 -14.89 14.92
N ALA A 23 -38.27 -14.63 15.56
CA ALA A 23 -39.22 -13.63 15.12
C ALA A 23 -38.55 -12.23 15.19
N ALA A 24 -38.49 -11.54 14.07
CA ALA A 24 -38.01 -10.17 14.00
C ALA A 24 -39.01 -9.25 14.73
N LEU A 25 -38.56 -8.52 15.74
CA LEU A 25 -39.27 -7.40 16.31
C LEU A 25 -39.32 -6.23 15.30
N PRO A 26 -40.44 -5.60 15.11
CA PRO A 26 -40.54 -4.46 14.20
C PRO A 26 -39.87 -3.23 14.83
N GLY A 27 -38.89 -2.65 14.17
CA GLY A 27 -38.44 -1.31 14.48
C GLY A 27 -36.94 -1.00 14.58
N THR A 28 -36.06 -1.95 14.33
CA THR A 28 -34.61 -1.64 14.23
C THR A 28 -34.14 -1.75 12.78
N LEU A 29 -33.70 -0.62 12.22
CA LEU A 29 -32.99 -0.63 10.96
C LEU A 29 -31.73 -1.50 11.12
N PRO A 30 -31.42 -2.40 10.18
CA PRO A 30 -30.21 -3.19 10.25
C PRO A 30 -29.00 -2.27 10.21
N GLY A 31 -28.05 -2.49 11.12
CA GLY A 31 -26.75 -1.85 11.13
C GLY A 31 -25.97 -2.12 9.81
N PRO A 32 -24.67 -1.78 9.75
CA PRO A 32 -23.86 -1.91 8.53
C PRO A 32 -23.79 -3.33 7.95
N ASP A 33 -24.26 -4.32 8.70
CA ASP A 33 -24.42 -5.70 8.23
C ASP A 33 -25.83 -5.90 7.67
N THR A 34 -25.98 -5.87 6.36
CA THR A 34 -27.26 -6.16 5.70
C THR A 34 -27.46 -7.68 5.63
N LEU A 35 -28.44 -8.18 6.38
CA LEU A 35 -28.84 -9.58 6.37
C LEU A 35 -29.86 -9.82 5.25
N TYR A 36 -29.48 -10.58 4.25
CA TYR A 36 -30.40 -11.09 3.22
C TYR A 36 -30.79 -12.53 3.58
N ARG A 37 -32.07 -12.76 3.81
CA ARG A 37 -32.62 -14.09 4.05
C ARG A 37 -33.21 -14.61 2.74
N ASP A 38 -32.51 -15.55 2.12
CA ASP A 38 -33.11 -16.42 1.11
C ASP A 38 -33.67 -17.66 1.81
N SER A 39 -34.60 -18.38 1.16
CA SER A 39 -35.28 -19.54 1.70
C SER A 39 -34.35 -20.68 2.13
N THR A 40 -33.08 -20.64 1.75
CA THR A 40 -32.11 -21.72 1.95
C THR A 40 -30.87 -21.35 2.76
N TYR A 41 -30.49 -20.05 2.88
CA TYR A 41 -29.29 -19.63 3.62
C TYR A 41 -29.35 -18.18 4.08
N LEU A 42 -28.58 -17.91 5.15
CA LEU A 42 -28.32 -16.56 5.65
C LEU A 42 -27.00 -16.08 5.06
N ARG A 43 -27.04 -14.97 4.31
CA ARG A 43 -25.85 -14.34 3.76
C ARG A 43 -25.45 -13.15 4.61
N VAL A 44 -24.28 -13.25 5.26
CA VAL A 44 -23.66 -12.13 5.99
C VAL A 44 -22.64 -11.48 5.06
N ILE A 45 -22.79 -10.18 4.82
CA ILE A 45 -21.84 -9.39 4.04
C ILE A 45 -21.02 -8.55 4.99
N ASN A 46 -19.74 -8.87 5.14
CA ASN A 46 -18.78 -8.06 5.88
C ASN A 46 -17.97 -7.20 4.91
N GLU A 47 -17.93 -5.89 5.14
CA GLU A 47 -17.07 -4.99 4.40
C GLU A 47 -15.70 -4.92 5.07
N GLY A 48 -14.65 -5.14 4.30
CA GLY A 48 -13.27 -5.10 4.77
C GLY A 48 -12.30 -4.62 3.71
N SER A 49 -11.09 -4.34 4.13
CA SER A 49 -10.00 -4.03 3.21
C SER A 49 -8.81 -4.93 3.48
N THR A 50 -8.15 -5.37 2.41
CA THR A 50 -6.89 -6.09 2.53
C THR A 50 -5.80 -5.34 1.78
N ARG A 51 -4.59 -5.35 2.34
CA ARG A 51 -3.42 -4.66 1.77
C ARG A 51 -2.34 -5.67 1.47
N LEU A 52 -1.80 -5.58 0.27
CA LEU A 52 -0.53 -6.22 -0.09
C LEU A 52 0.49 -5.13 -0.41
N ASN A 53 1.60 -5.12 0.31
CA ASN A 53 2.75 -4.30 -0.06
C ASN A 53 3.56 -5.07 -1.10
N CYS A 54 3.81 -4.45 -2.25
CA CYS A 54 4.65 -4.99 -3.31
C CYS A 54 5.88 -4.08 -3.44
N TYR A 55 7.05 -4.63 -3.16
CA TYR A 55 8.31 -3.89 -3.16
C TYR A 55 9.04 -4.15 -4.47
N LEU A 56 8.82 -3.29 -5.47
CA LEU A 56 9.49 -3.37 -6.75
C LEU A 56 10.72 -2.46 -6.77
N SER A 57 11.80 -2.95 -7.33
CA SER A 57 12.99 -2.17 -7.63
C SER A 57 12.87 -1.53 -9.01
N TYR A 58 13.42 -0.32 -9.14
CA TYR A 58 13.49 0.39 -10.41
C TYR A 58 14.91 0.91 -10.64
N PRO A 59 15.39 0.95 -11.90
CA PRO A 59 16.56 1.74 -12.24
C PRO A 59 16.42 3.20 -11.79
N GLN A 60 17.52 3.90 -11.66
CA GLN A 60 17.49 5.32 -11.30
C GLN A 60 16.62 6.11 -12.30
N GLY A 61 15.67 6.88 -11.80
CA GLY A 61 14.69 7.58 -12.62
C GLY A 61 13.69 6.68 -13.36
N GLY A 62 13.82 5.36 -13.25
CA GLY A 62 12.94 4.39 -13.90
C GLY A 62 11.53 4.36 -13.30
N TRP A 63 10.56 3.98 -14.12
CA TRP A 63 9.14 3.90 -13.74
C TRP A 63 8.40 2.72 -14.38
N ARG A 64 9.03 2.05 -15.36
CA ARG A 64 8.47 0.84 -15.96
C ARG A 64 8.76 -0.36 -15.07
N VAL A 65 7.81 -1.26 -14.96
CA VAL A 65 8.03 -2.53 -14.23
C VAL A 65 8.85 -3.47 -15.12
N GLU A 66 10.06 -3.76 -14.65
CA GLU A 66 10.96 -4.74 -15.26
C GLU A 66 10.99 -5.98 -14.38
N SER A 67 10.42 -7.08 -14.85
CA SER A 67 10.24 -8.30 -14.04
C SER A 67 11.57 -8.93 -13.62
N THR A 68 12.63 -8.70 -14.37
CA THR A 68 13.97 -9.26 -14.12
C THR A 68 14.89 -8.34 -13.32
N TYR A 69 14.48 -7.10 -13.03
CA TYR A 69 15.31 -6.14 -12.31
C TYR A 69 15.25 -6.36 -10.80
N GLY A 70 16.40 -6.50 -10.16
CA GLY A 70 16.49 -6.72 -8.70
C GLY A 70 15.69 -7.94 -8.25
N ASN A 71 14.87 -7.77 -7.22
CA ASN A 71 14.01 -8.84 -6.67
C ASN A 71 12.58 -8.85 -7.26
N ASN A 72 12.35 -8.16 -8.38
CA ASN A 72 11.01 -7.98 -8.93
C ASN A 72 10.30 -9.30 -9.27
N SER A 73 11.04 -10.30 -9.77
CA SER A 73 10.43 -11.58 -10.14
C SER A 73 9.73 -12.25 -8.95
N SER A 74 10.36 -12.25 -7.78
CA SER A 74 9.81 -12.84 -6.56
C SER A 74 8.62 -12.01 -6.02
N GLU A 75 8.73 -10.69 -6.01
CA GLU A 75 7.65 -9.79 -5.59
C GLU A 75 6.43 -9.89 -6.51
N LEU A 76 6.64 -9.94 -7.81
CA LEU A 76 5.56 -10.09 -8.79
C LEU A 76 4.92 -11.48 -8.72
N ALA A 77 5.69 -12.53 -8.44
CA ALA A 77 5.14 -13.87 -8.22
C ALA A 77 4.26 -13.92 -6.95
N ARG A 78 4.68 -13.26 -5.86
CA ARG A 78 3.90 -13.13 -4.63
C ARG A 78 2.60 -12.37 -4.88
N LEU A 79 2.67 -11.25 -5.60
CA LEU A 79 1.51 -10.46 -6.00
C LEU A 79 0.56 -11.25 -6.89
N ALA A 80 1.09 -11.97 -7.90
CA ALA A 80 0.30 -12.78 -8.80
C ALA A 80 -0.49 -13.87 -8.05
N ARG A 81 0.15 -14.52 -7.07
CA ARG A 81 -0.51 -15.51 -6.21
C ARG A 81 -1.65 -14.86 -5.43
N PHE A 82 -1.38 -13.74 -4.77
CA PHE A 82 -2.40 -13.00 -4.02
C PHE A 82 -3.60 -12.61 -4.89
N ILE A 83 -3.35 -12.02 -6.06
CA ILE A 83 -4.42 -11.62 -6.99
C ILE A 83 -5.24 -12.84 -7.43
N ARG A 84 -4.57 -13.92 -7.85
CA ARG A 84 -5.28 -15.13 -8.30
C ARG A 84 -6.13 -15.73 -7.19
N THR A 85 -5.59 -15.88 -5.99
CA THR A 85 -6.33 -16.42 -4.84
C THR A 85 -7.53 -15.54 -4.52
N SER A 86 -7.34 -14.21 -4.44
CA SER A 86 -8.43 -13.28 -4.12
C SER A 86 -9.52 -13.22 -5.21
N LEU A 87 -9.16 -13.40 -6.50
CA LEU A 87 -10.12 -13.36 -7.60
C LEU A 87 -10.78 -14.70 -7.89
N SER A 88 -10.22 -15.81 -7.42
CA SER A 88 -10.81 -17.15 -7.56
C SER A 88 -11.73 -17.52 -6.40
N ASP A 89 -11.69 -16.80 -5.30
CA ASP A 89 -12.54 -17.05 -4.15
C ASP A 89 -13.96 -16.51 -4.43
N SER A 90 -14.93 -17.41 -4.53
CA SER A 90 -16.33 -17.07 -4.78
C SER A 90 -17.00 -16.30 -3.62
N LEU A 91 -16.38 -16.29 -2.45
CA LEU A 91 -16.84 -15.55 -1.28
C LEU A 91 -16.34 -14.10 -1.25
N ILE A 92 -15.40 -13.77 -2.14
CA ILE A 92 -14.79 -12.45 -2.21
C ILE A 92 -15.38 -11.65 -3.39
N TYR A 93 -15.94 -10.49 -3.07
CA TYR A 93 -16.37 -9.52 -4.07
C TYR A 93 -15.45 -8.30 -4.04
N VAL A 94 -14.67 -8.12 -5.11
CA VAL A 94 -13.77 -6.96 -5.24
C VAL A 94 -14.56 -5.74 -5.69
N ARG A 95 -14.66 -4.73 -4.81
CA ARG A 95 -15.35 -3.47 -5.10
C ARG A 95 -14.43 -2.47 -5.83
N GLU A 96 -13.20 -2.36 -5.38
CA GLU A 96 -12.21 -1.41 -5.93
C GLU A 96 -10.78 -1.90 -5.66
N ILE A 97 -9.87 -1.54 -6.54
CA ILE A 97 -8.43 -1.76 -6.38
C ILE A 97 -7.75 -0.40 -6.35
N THR A 98 -6.99 -0.08 -5.31
CA THR A 98 -6.18 1.13 -5.24
C THR A 98 -4.69 0.77 -5.30
N LEU A 99 -3.97 1.41 -6.22
CA LEU A 99 -2.54 1.27 -6.41
C LEU A 99 -1.85 2.58 -5.98
N THR A 100 -0.98 2.52 -4.97
CA THR A 100 -0.29 3.72 -4.47
C THR A 100 1.21 3.62 -4.74
N GLY A 101 1.73 4.54 -5.54
CA GLY A 101 3.16 4.69 -5.79
C GLY A 101 3.83 5.57 -4.74
N TYR A 102 5.01 5.18 -4.28
CA TYR A 102 5.83 5.93 -3.32
C TYR A 102 7.19 6.29 -3.93
N CYS A 103 7.74 7.44 -3.55
CA CYS A 103 9.12 7.80 -3.81
C CYS A 103 9.93 7.92 -2.51
N SER A 104 11.25 7.82 -2.64
CA SER A 104 12.17 8.18 -1.56
C SER A 104 12.20 9.68 -1.35
N ILE A 105 12.74 10.12 -0.21
CA ILE A 105 12.74 11.52 0.19
C ILE A 105 13.84 12.36 -0.48
N GLU A 106 14.77 11.73 -1.21
CA GLU A 106 15.93 12.39 -1.80
C GLU A 106 15.55 13.23 -3.02
N GLY A 107 16.08 14.42 -3.08
CA GLY A 107 15.92 15.33 -4.21
C GLY A 107 14.68 16.22 -4.10
N SER A 108 14.24 16.80 -5.23
CA SER A 108 13.11 17.72 -5.17
C SER A 108 11.77 17.00 -5.06
N TYR A 109 10.92 17.47 -4.16
CA TYR A 109 9.56 16.94 -3.96
C TYR A 109 8.77 16.85 -5.28
N ALA A 110 8.83 17.90 -6.11
CA ALA A 110 8.12 17.92 -7.39
C ALA A 110 8.62 16.84 -8.37
N HIS A 111 9.91 16.50 -8.34
CA HIS A 111 10.45 15.37 -9.12
C HIS A 111 9.94 14.04 -8.58
N ASN A 112 10.01 13.86 -7.26
CA ASN A 112 9.58 12.63 -6.58
C ASN A 112 8.08 12.39 -6.76
N GLU A 113 7.27 13.43 -6.67
CA GLU A 113 5.83 13.36 -6.93
C GLU A 113 5.53 12.88 -8.36
N ARG A 114 6.16 13.49 -9.37
CA ARG A 114 5.99 13.05 -10.76
C ARG A 114 6.44 11.62 -10.98
N LEU A 115 7.55 11.22 -10.35
CA LEU A 115 8.09 9.88 -10.46
C LEU A 115 7.16 8.85 -9.78
N ALA A 116 6.64 9.16 -8.59
CA ALA A 116 5.68 8.32 -7.89
C ALA A 116 4.39 8.10 -8.71
N ARG A 117 3.88 9.17 -9.33
CA ARG A 117 2.73 9.11 -10.24
C ARG A 117 3.02 8.21 -11.46
N ARG A 118 4.17 8.40 -12.12
CA ARG A 118 4.56 7.58 -13.29
C ARG A 118 4.71 6.11 -12.92
N ARG A 119 5.23 5.79 -11.74
CA ARG A 119 5.38 4.42 -11.25
C ARG A 119 4.04 3.79 -10.91
N ALA A 120 3.13 4.50 -10.23
CA ALA A 120 1.77 4.03 -9.97
C ALA A 120 1.04 3.66 -11.29
N ASN A 121 1.12 4.54 -12.29
CA ASN A 121 0.53 4.29 -13.60
C ASN A 121 1.25 3.16 -14.37
N GLY A 122 2.56 3.11 -14.33
CA GLY A 122 3.35 2.03 -14.94
C GLY A 122 3.00 0.67 -14.35
N PHE A 123 2.80 0.62 -13.04
CA PHE A 123 2.37 -0.59 -12.35
C PHE A 123 0.94 -0.99 -12.68
N ARG A 124 0.02 -0.02 -12.76
CA ARG A 124 -1.33 -0.27 -13.25
C ARG A 124 -1.31 -0.90 -14.65
N ASN A 125 -0.56 -0.31 -15.57
CA ASN A 125 -0.45 -0.83 -16.95
C ASN A 125 0.13 -2.25 -16.97
N TYR A 126 1.12 -2.54 -16.12
CA TYR A 126 1.65 -3.89 -15.96
C TYR A 126 0.57 -4.86 -15.48
N LEU A 127 -0.16 -4.53 -14.42
CA LEU A 127 -1.23 -5.39 -13.90
C LEU A 127 -2.36 -5.59 -14.90
N ASP A 128 -2.70 -4.57 -15.67
CA ASP A 128 -3.70 -4.67 -16.73
C ASP A 128 -3.22 -5.58 -17.87
N SER A 129 -1.95 -5.53 -18.23
CA SER A 129 -1.38 -6.42 -19.26
C SER A 129 -1.37 -7.89 -18.84
N VAL A 130 -1.16 -8.17 -17.54
CA VAL A 130 -1.03 -9.54 -17.01
C VAL A 130 -2.37 -10.12 -16.56
N PHE A 131 -3.22 -9.32 -15.93
CA PHE A 131 -4.45 -9.78 -15.27
C PHE A 131 -5.72 -9.18 -15.84
N GLY A 132 -5.66 -8.13 -16.66
CA GLY A 132 -6.81 -7.43 -17.21
C GLY A 132 -7.71 -6.81 -16.14
N LEU A 133 -7.11 -6.30 -15.04
CA LEU A 133 -7.85 -5.87 -13.86
C LEU A 133 -8.83 -4.73 -14.14
N SER A 134 -8.39 -3.70 -14.89
CA SER A 134 -9.24 -2.54 -15.19
C SER A 134 -10.46 -2.87 -16.08
N ARG A 135 -10.47 -4.04 -16.72
CA ARG A 135 -11.65 -4.51 -17.48
C ARG A 135 -12.75 -5.06 -16.59
N ARG A 136 -12.41 -5.46 -15.35
CA ARG A 136 -13.32 -6.15 -14.43
C ARG A 136 -13.60 -5.36 -13.17
N TYR A 137 -12.69 -4.49 -12.77
CA TYR A 137 -12.76 -3.77 -11.50
C TYR A 137 -12.40 -2.31 -11.68
N PRO A 138 -13.00 -1.39 -10.91
CA PRO A 138 -12.51 -0.04 -10.77
C PRO A 138 -11.09 -0.04 -10.20
N VAL A 139 -10.11 0.46 -10.98
CA VAL A 139 -8.71 0.56 -10.54
C VAL A 139 -8.34 2.03 -10.42
N ARG A 140 -8.07 2.47 -9.20
CA ARG A 140 -7.58 3.82 -8.90
C ARG A 140 -6.08 3.83 -8.68
N THR A 141 -5.42 4.90 -9.09
CA THR A 141 -4.02 5.15 -8.77
C THR A 141 -3.91 6.32 -7.80
N SER A 142 -3.04 6.16 -6.81
CA SER A 142 -2.64 7.18 -5.85
C SER A 142 -1.11 7.25 -5.81
N TYR A 143 -0.57 8.34 -5.28
CA TYR A 143 0.88 8.50 -5.19
C TYR A 143 1.26 9.35 -3.98
N VAL A 144 2.43 9.04 -3.42
CA VAL A 144 3.07 9.78 -2.34
C VAL A 144 4.47 10.16 -2.84
N GLY A 145 4.74 11.45 -2.98
CA GLY A 145 6.01 11.94 -3.52
C GLY A 145 7.21 11.55 -2.66
N GLU A 146 7.05 11.50 -1.36
CA GLU A 146 8.09 11.15 -0.39
C GLU A 146 7.51 10.32 0.75
N ASP A 147 8.08 9.13 1.01
CA ASP A 147 7.56 8.20 2.04
C ASP A 147 8.15 8.50 3.43
N TRP A 148 7.83 9.67 3.96
CA TRP A 148 8.28 10.12 5.28
C TRP A 148 7.73 9.25 6.41
N GLU A 149 6.51 8.73 6.28
CA GLU A 149 5.92 7.83 7.27
C GLU A 149 6.76 6.55 7.42
N ARG A 150 7.16 5.97 6.28
CA ARG A 150 8.01 4.79 6.28
C ARG A 150 9.41 5.10 6.81
N LEU A 151 10.01 6.23 6.40
CA LEU A 151 11.31 6.64 6.92
C LEU A 151 11.28 6.82 8.45
N ARG A 152 10.24 7.49 8.97
CA ARG A 152 10.06 7.63 10.41
C ARG A 152 10.04 6.26 11.11
N SER A 153 9.25 5.33 10.60
CA SER A 153 9.15 3.97 11.18
C SER A 153 10.49 3.22 11.14
N LEU A 154 11.23 3.35 10.04
CA LEU A 154 12.57 2.75 9.92
C LEU A 154 13.57 3.39 10.87
N ALA A 155 13.57 4.72 10.98
CA ALA A 155 14.43 5.45 11.89
C ALA A 155 14.14 5.09 13.36
N ASP A 156 12.86 4.97 13.73
CA ASP A 156 12.45 4.60 15.09
C ASP A 156 12.92 3.19 15.47
N SER A 157 12.85 2.24 14.54
CA SER A 157 13.29 0.86 14.77
C SER A 157 14.81 0.63 14.62
N CYS A 158 15.56 1.61 14.09
CA CYS A 158 16.99 1.48 13.84
C CYS A 158 17.82 1.90 15.06
N ALA A 159 18.24 0.92 15.87
CA ALA A 159 19.03 1.18 17.07
C ALA A 159 20.41 1.81 16.78
N SER A 160 20.98 1.51 15.60
CA SER A 160 22.30 2.01 15.16
C SER A 160 22.27 3.40 14.51
N LEU A 161 21.08 3.98 14.30
CA LEU A 161 20.96 5.31 13.71
C LEU A 161 21.59 6.38 14.64
N PRO A 162 22.63 7.10 14.19
CA PRO A 162 23.21 8.19 14.96
C PRO A 162 22.18 9.27 15.24
N SER A 163 22.19 9.81 16.46
CA SER A 163 21.27 10.89 16.90
C SER A 163 19.79 10.59 16.61
N ARG A 164 19.40 9.32 16.71
CA ARG A 164 18.05 8.84 16.35
C ARG A 164 16.93 9.72 16.93
N ARG A 165 17.03 10.13 18.20
CA ARG A 165 16.01 10.98 18.84
C ARG A 165 15.86 12.32 18.13
N GLU A 166 16.98 12.99 17.80
CA GLU A 166 16.96 14.28 17.12
C GLU A 166 16.47 14.14 15.66
N VAL A 167 16.82 13.03 15.00
CA VAL A 167 16.27 12.70 13.67
C VAL A 167 14.76 12.58 13.72
N LEU A 168 14.21 11.82 14.67
CA LEU A 168 12.77 11.66 14.84
C LEU A 168 12.08 12.99 15.19
N GLU A 169 12.70 13.80 16.06
CA GLU A 169 12.20 15.13 16.41
C GLU A 169 12.11 16.06 15.19
N ILE A 170 13.12 16.04 14.31
CA ILE A 170 13.08 16.81 13.06
C ILE A 170 11.96 16.28 12.15
N ILE A 171 11.83 14.96 12.02
CA ILE A 171 10.80 14.35 11.16
C ILE A 171 9.40 14.71 11.68
N ASP A 172 9.18 14.65 12.98
CA ASP A 172 7.87 14.85 13.59
C ASP A 172 7.45 16.33 13.66
N ASN A 173 8.43 17.24 13.88
CA ASN A 173 8.15 18.64 14.18
C ASN A 173 8.50 19.61 13.04
N THR A 174 8.97 19.14 11.89
CA THR A 174 9.26 20.02 10.73
C THR A 174 8.43 19.61 9.53
N GLY A 175 7.72 20.55 8.91
CA GLY A 175 6.98 20.29 7.66
C GLY A 175 7.91 19.94 6.50
N ILE A 176 7.40 19.19 5.53
CA ILE A 176 8.17 18.78 4.33
C ILE A 176 8.68 20.03 3.61
N PHE A 177 7.82 21.04 3.46
CA PHE A 177 8.16 22.30 2.78
C PHE A 177 8.88 23.32 3.69
N ASP A 178 8.98 23.03 5.01
CA ASP A 178 9.70 23.86 5.98
C ASP A 178 11.17 23.45 6.11
N GLY A 179 11.68 22.69 5.14
CA GLY A 179 13.07 22.29 5.06
C GLY A 179 13.45 21.10 5.92
N ARG A 180 12.52 20.16 6.14
CA ARG A 180 12.74 18.91 6.89
C ARG A 180 14.02 18.19 6.43
N GLU A 181 14.14 17.89 5.14
CA GLU A 181 15.32 17.22 4.59
C GLU A 181 16.59 18.04 4.82
N ARG A 182 16.55 19.34 4.57
CA ARG A 182 17.71 20.24 4.80
C ARG A 182 18.16 20.25 6.26
N LYS A 183 17.23 20.20 7.21
CA LYS A 183 17.58 20.11 8.65
C LYS A 183 18.25 18.78 8.97
N LEU A 184 17.76 17.67 8.40
CA LEU A 184 18.41 16.37 8.55
C LEU A 184 19.81 16.35 7.94
N MET A 185 19.99 16.97 6.76
CA MET A 185 21.30 17.10 6.11
C MET A 185 22.28 17.93 6.93
N ALA A 186 21.79 18.92 7.69
CA ALA A 186 22.63 19.78 8.52
C ALA A 186 22.91 19.18 9.91
N LEU A 187 22.11 18.23 10.37
CA LEU A 187 22.22 17.66 11.71
C LEU A 187 23.58 16.99 11.90
N HIS A 188 24.35 17.45 12.90
CA HIS A 188 25.69 16.95 13.22
C HIS A 188 26.60 16.78 11.98
N GLY A 189 26.63 17.80 11.12
CA GLY A 189 27.44 17.77 9.89
C GLY A 189 27.01 16.71 8.87
N GLY A 190 25.77 16.26 8.95
CA GLY A 190 25.20 15.27 7.99
C GLY A 190 25.46 13.81 8.38
N VAL A 191 26.06 13.52 9.52
CA VAL A 191 26.35 12.14 9.95
C VAL A 191 25.09 11.26 9.96
N PRO A 192 23.98 11.67 10.62
CA PRO A 192 22.76 10.88 10.60
C PRO A 192 22.13 10.75 9.20
N TYR A 193 22.19 11.83 8.40
CA TYR A 193 21.65 11.81 7.04
C TYR A 193 22.41 10.84 6.14
N ASN A 194 23.76 10.85 6.19
CA ASN A 194 24.58 9.94 5.42
C ASN A 194 24.35 8.47 5.83
N PHE A 195 24.16 8.21 7.11
CA PHE A 195 23.76 6.89 7.60
C PHE A 195 22.40 6.48 7.01
N MET A 196 21.41 7.35 7.08
CA MET A 196 20.08 7.06 6.50
C MET A 196 20.16 6.87 4.99
N LEU A 197 21.01 7.63 4.29
CA LEU A 197 21.21 7.53 2.84
C LEU A 197 21.75 6.14 2.44
N SER A 198 22.66 5.57 3.22
CA SER A 198 23.23 4.25 2.96
C SER A 198 22.34 3.10 3.43
N GLU A 199 21.74 3.22 4.62
CA GLU A 199 21.10 2.09 5.28
C GLU A 199 19.58 2.10 5.17
N LEU A 200 18.94 3.28 5.26
CA LEU A 200 17.48 3.39 5.33
C LEU A 200 16.84 3.77 4.01
N PHE A 201 17.44 4.70 3.25
CA PHE A 201 16.86 5.15 1.97
C PHE A 201 16.79 4.04 0.90
N PRO A 202 17.73 3.06 0.82
CA PRO A 202 17.54 1.90 -0.02
C PRO A 202 16.27 1.10 0.33
N LEU A 203 15.86 1.10 1.60
CA LEU A 203 14.63 0.45 2.07
C LEU A 203 13.35 1.20 1.68
N LEU A 204 13.47 2.51 1.41
CA LEU A 204 12.37 3.33 0.84
C LEU A 204 12.27 3.16 -0.67
N ARG A 205 13.41 2.95 -1.34
CA ARG A 205 13.48 2.76 -2.80
C ARG A 205 12.97 1.40 -3.25
N ARG A 206 12.60 0.55 -2.34
CA ARG A 206 11.95 -0.73 -2.63
C ARG A 206 10.52 -0.46 -3.10
N VAL A 207 10.27 -1.00 -4.24
CA VAL A 207 8.97 -0.96 -4.87
C VAL A 207 8.45 -2.37 -4.95
#